data_119f3883fce333d0f3a15506e2c16f7d
#
_entry.id   119f3883fce333d0f3a15506e2c16f7d
#
_cell.length_a   1.000
_cell.length_b   1.000
_cell.length_c   1.000
_cell.angle_alpha   90.00
_cell.angle_beta   90.00
_cell.angle_gamma   90.00
#
_symmetry.space_group_name_H-M   'P 1'
#
loop_
_entity.id
_entity.type
_entity.pdbx_description
1 polymer ?
#
loop_
_entity_poly.entity_id
_entity_poly.type
_entity_poly.pdbx_seq_one_letter_code
_entity_poly.pdbx_strand_id
1 'polypeptide(L)'
;MTTTKKQLYPLKLQQILKSRIWGGELFGDSIGESWEVSGFEDESSGIQGGYLDGNALYDIIETYMGDIVGDDVYKYYGNEFPLLVKTLDIKDKLSVQVHPDDETAYDRHNSYGKCEAWYILDASEDSVVYMGLNRDIDPNEFYRRCKEGNIEEVMNVYHPQKGDFFFIEPGTIHSAGN
;
A
#
# COMPACT_ATOMS: atom_id res chain seq x y z
N MET A 1 39.16 -0.80 -22.80
CA MET A 1 37.80 -0.85 -23.37
C MET A 1 36.93 0.05 -22.49
N THR A 2 36.55 1.20 -22.99
CA THR A 2 35.62 2.11 -22.32
C THR A 2 34.21 1.47 -22.40
N THR A 3 33.78 0.81 -21.36
CA THR A 3 32.38 0.41 -21.24
C THR A 3 31.53 1.67 -21.12
N THR A 4 30.85 2.02 -22.20
CA THR A 4 29.89 3.10 -22.19
C THR A 4 28.79 2.69 -21.20
N LYS A 5 28.71 3.35 -20.02
CA LYS A 5 27.62 3.14 -19.05
C LYS A 5 26.31 3.41 -19.80
N LYS A 6 25.43 2.44 -19.93
CA LYS A 6 24.12 2.62 -20.56
C LYS A 6 23.33 3.66 -19.75
N GLN A 7 22.73 4.61 -20.45
CA GLN A 7 21.93 5.65 -19.81
C GLN A 7 20.64 5.04 -19.26
N LEU A 8 20.31 5.34 -18.00
CA LEU A 8 19.02 4.99 -17.41
C LEU A 8 17.88 5.68 -18.17
N TYR A 9 16.73 5.06 -18.15
CA TYR A 9 15.51 5.50 -18.83
C TYR A 9 14.31 5.34 -17.89
N PRO A 10 13.16 5.99 -18.13
CA PRO A 10 11.95 5.78 -17.34
C PRO A 10 11.54 4.31 -17.41
N LEU A 11 11.46 3.67 -16.24
CA LEU A 11 11.12 2.26 -16.11
C LEU A 11 9.60 2.07 -16.16
N LYS A 12 9.14 1.23 -17.07
CA LYS A 12 7.77 0.72 -17.04
C LYS A 12 7.76 -0.55 -16.20
N LEU A 13 6.84 -0.62 -15.23
CA LEU A 13 6.73 -1.74 -14.32
C LEU A 13 5.58 -2.66 -14.72
N GLN A 14 5.75 -3.95 -14.46
CA GLN A 14 4.70 -4.94 -14.57
C GLN A 14 3.91 -4.95 -13.26
N GLN A 15 2.60 -4.80 -13.37
CA GLN A 15 1.69 -4.90 -12.22
C GLN A 15 1.68 -6.32 -11.64
N ILE A 16 1.47 -6.42 -10.31
CA ILE A 16 1.31 -7.68 -9.60
C ILE A 16 -0.14 -7.76 -9.12
N LEU A 17 -0.89 -8.71 -9.65
CA LEU A 17 -2.30 -8.90 -9.30
C LEU A 17 -2.45 -9.79 -8.08
N LYS A 18 -3.28 -9.38 -7.12
CA LYS A 18 -3.56 -10.10 -5.88
C LYS A 18 -5.04 -10.42 -5.74
N SER A 19 -5.35 -11.70 -5.67
CA SER A 19 -6.71 -12.15 -5.34
C SER A 19 -7.03 -11.81 -3.89
N ARG A 20 -8.25 -11.30 -3.67
CA ARG A 20 -8.79 -10.96 -2.37
C ARG A 20 -10.25 -11.39 -2.29
N ILE A 21 -10.68 -11.88 -1.13
CA ILE A 21 -12.08 -12.30 -0.93
C ILE A 21 -13.08 -11.14 -1.13
N TRP A 22 -12.64 -9.90 -0.91
CA TRP A 22 -13.40 -8.67 -1.09
C TRP A 22 -13.20 -8.02 -2.47
N GLY A 23 -12.39 -8.66 -3.34
CA GLY A 23 -12.06 -8.11 -4.65
C GLY A 23 -13.24 -8.08 -5.61
N GLY A 24 -13.25 -7.06 -6.47
CA GLY A 24 -14.19 -6.90 -7.57
C GLY A 24 -13.77 -7.63 -8.83
N GLU A 25 -14.13 -7.06 -9.98
CA GLU A 25 -13.94 -7.66 -11.30
C GLU A 25 -13.10 -6.78 -12.25
N LEU A 26 -12.66 -5.60 -11.78
CA LEU A 26 -11.92 -4.62 -12.62
C LEU A 26 -10.63 -5.22 -13.21
N PHE A 27 -9.91 -6.01 -12.43
CA PHE A 27 -8.66 -6.65 -12.84
C PHE A 27 -8.81 -8.15 -13.17
N GLY A 28 -10.01 -8.68 -13.07
CA GLY A 28 -10.34 -10.10 -13.19
C GLY A 28 -11.12 -10.59 -11.98
N ASP A 29 -11.67 -11.78 -12.07
CA ASP A 29 -12.53 -12.35 -11.03
C ASP A 29 -11.78 -12.44 -9.68
N SER A 30 -12.36 -11.79 -8.65
CA SER A 30 -11.82 -11.74 -7.29
C SER A 30 -10.39 -11.16 -7.16
N ILE A 31 -9.96 -10.32 -8.10
CA ILE A 31 -8.72 -9.58 -7.99
C ILE A 31 -8.99 -8.25 -7.29
N GLY A 32 -8.63 -8.15 -6.02
CA GLY A 32 -8.86 -6.94 -5.22
C GLY A 32 -7.74 -5.90 -5.26
N GLU A 33 -6.52 -6.31 -5.61
CA GLU A 33 -5.39 -5.39 -5.66
C GLU A 33 -4.58 -5.57 -6.94
N SER A 34 -4.23 -4.45 -7.58
CA SER A 34 -3.18 -4.35 -8.59
C SER A 34 -2.05 -3.53 -8.01
N TRP A 35 -0.90 -4.16 -7.75
CA TRP A 35 0.30 -3.48 -7.28
C TRP A 35 1.04 -2.90 -8.47
N GLU A 36 0.98 -1.60 -8.62
CA GLU A 36 1.55 -0.87 -9.75
C GLU A 36 3.07 -0.66 -9.57
N VAL A 37 3.51 -0.45 -8.33
CA VAL A 37 4.92 -0.33 -7.96
C VAL A 37 5.13 -1.09 -6.65
N SER A 38 5.99 -2.10 -6.69
CA SER A 38 6.46 -2.83 -5.53
C SER A 38 7.96 -3.11 -5.65
N GLY A 39 8.71 -2.70 -4.66
CA GLY A 39 10.15 -2.98 -4.56
C GLY A 39 10.52 -3.91 -3.42
N PHE A 40 9.57 -4.70 -2.89
CA PHE A 40 9.87 -5.73 -1.89
C PHE A 40 10.69 -6.87 -2.52
N GLU A 41 11.66 -7.39 -1.79
CA GLU A 41 12.53 -8.48 -2.26
C GLU A 41 11.74 -9.66 -2.80
N ASP A 42 10.77 -10.16 -2.03
CA ASP A 42 9.97 -11.33 -2.38
C ASP A 42 8.85 -11.05 -3.39
N GLU A 43 8.43 -9.80 -3.55
CA GLU A 43 7.27 -9.39 -4.37
C GLU A 43 7.58 -8.10 -5.13
N SER A 44 8.65 -8.11 -5.94
CA SER A 44 9.10 -6.96 -6.70
C SER A 44 8.45 -6.88 -8.07
N SER A 45 8.07 -5.66 -8.48
CA SER A 45 7.59 -5.41 -9.85
C SER A 45 8.67 -5.70 -10.89
N GLY A 46 8.32 -6.44 -11.95
CA GLY A 46 9.19 -6.67 -13.10
C GLY A 46 9.32 -5.43 -13.98
N ILE A 47 10.50 -5.20 -14.55
CA ILE A 47 10.74 -4.15 -15.55
C ILE A 47 10.22 -4.62 -16.91
N GLN A 48 9.50 -3.74 -17.62
CA GLN A 48 9.02 -4.00 -18.98
C GLN A 48 9.75 -3.12 -19.99
N GLY A 49 10.38 -3.75 -20.96
CA GLY A 49 11.03 -3.09 -22.07
C GLY A 49 12.41 -2.46 -21.77
N GLY A 50 13.12 -2.09 -22.81
CA GLY A 50 14.47 -1.57 -22.71
C GLY A 50 15.51 -2.64 -22.37
N TYR A 51 16.71 -2.20 -21.99
CA TYR A 51 17.81 -3.14 -21.71
C TYR A 51 17.76 -3.76 -20.31
N LEU A 52 16.83 -3.30 -19.46
CA LEU A 52 16.55 -3.83 -18.12
C LEU A 52 15.30 -4.74 -18.08
N ASP A 53 14.71 -5.02 -19.24
CA ASP A 53 13.53 -5.88 -19.36
C ASP A 53 13.70 -7.22 -18.61
N GLY A 54 12.69 -7.62 -17.87
CA GLY A 54 12.66 -8.88 -17.11
C GLY A 54 13.40 -8.87 -15.78
N ASN A 55 14.12 -7.79 -15.41
CA ASN A 55 14.70 -7.68 -14.08
C ASN A 55 13.66 -7.22 -13.05
N ALA A 56 13.84 -7.61 -11.80
CA ALA A 56 13.03 -7.10 -10.70
C ALA A 56 13.46 -5.67 -10.30
N LEU A 57 12.52 -4.83 -9.90
CA LEU A 57 12.81 -3.48 -9.43
C LEU A 57 13.79 -3.50 -8.24
N TYR A 58 13.65 -4.47 -7.32
CA TYR A 58 14.56 -4.66 -6.19
C TYR A 58 16.02 -4.84 -6.65
N ASP A 59 16.27 -5.72 -7.62
CA ASP A 59 17.62 -5.98 -8.15
C ASP A 59 18.20 -4.74 -8.86
N ILE A 60 17.33 -3.96 -9.49
CA ILE A 60 17.73 -2.71 -10.15
C ILE A 60 18.12 -1.65 -9.11
N ILE A 61 17.39 -1.55 -7.99
CA ILE A 61 17.75 -0.63 -6.91
C ILE A 61 19.07 -1.07 -6.28
N GLU A 62 19.28 -2.35 -6.02
CA GLU A 62 20.54 -2.87 -5.50
C GLU A 62 21.72 -2.55 -6.43
N THR A 63 21.51 -2.67 -7.74
CA THR A 63 22.56 -2.46 -8.74
C THR A 63 22.89 -0.98 -9.01
N TYR A 64 21.86 -0.13 -9.09
CA TYR A 64 21.97 1.27 -9.52
C TYR A 64 21.83 2.26 -8.37
N MET A 65 21.41 1.80 -7.21
CA MET A 65 21.38 2.59 -5.97
C MET A 65 20.69 3.95 -6.13
N GLY A 66 21.34 5.03 -5.70
CA GLY A 66 20.85 6.39 -5.82
C GLY A 66 20.60 6.88 -7.25
N ASP A 67 21.19 6.23 -8.27
CA ASP A 67 20.88 6.55 -9.68
C ASP A 67 19.41 6.27 -10.03
N ILE A 68 18.73 5.38 -9.31
CA ILE A 68 17.30 5.02 -9.50
C ILE A 68 16.38 5.78 -8.55
N VAL A 69 16.67 5.76 -7.25
CA VAL A 69 15.75 6.27 -6.21
C VAL A 69 16.16 7.63 -5.66
N GLY A 70 17.33 8.13 -6.05
CA GLY A 70 17.95 9.33 -5.48
C GLY A 70 18.86 9.00 -4.30
N ASP A 71 19.97 9.77 -4.17
CA ASP A 71 21.00 9.50 -3.16
C ASP A 71 20.46 9.58 -1.72
N ASP A 72 19.60 10.55 -1.42
CA ASP A 72 19.03 10.72 -0.08
C ASP A 72 18.10 9.56 0.30
N VAL A 73 17.26 9.11 -0.64
CA VAL A 73 16.37 7.96 -0.46
C VAL A 73 17.19 6.69 -0.25
N TYR A 74 18.18 6.45 -1.11
CA TYR A 74 19.03 5.26 -0.99
C TYR A 74 19.85 5.25 0.31
N LYS A 75 20.35 6.41 0.73
CA LYS A 75 21.08 6.53 2.00
C LYS A 75 20.23 6.16 3.22
N TYR A 76 18.93 6.44 3.18
CA TYR A 76 18.02 6.19 4.30
C TYR A 76 17.43 4.77 4.27
N TYR A 77 16.98 4.30 3.11
CA TYR A 77 16.25 3.03 2.95
C TYR A 77 17.11 1.88 2.41
N GLY A 78 18.31 2.15 1.88
CA GLY A 78 19.13 1.12 1.24
C GLY A 78 18.44 0.55 -0.01
N ASN A 79 18.34 -0.78 -0.07
CA ASN A 79 17.70 -1.48 -1.18
C ASN A 79 16.16 -1.50 -1.05
N GLU A 80 15.61 -1.17 0.11
CA GLU A 80 14.17 -1.14 0.30
C GLU A 80 13.55 0.06 -0.42
N PHE A 81 12.61 -0.20 -1.32
CA PHE A 81 11.87 0.87 -1.99
C PHE A 81 10.76 1.39 -1.06
N PRO A 82 10.75 2.70 -0.71
CA PRO A 82 9.92 3.22 0.38
C PRO A 82 8.44 3.39 0.02
N LEU A 83 8.00 2.93 -1.15
CA LEU A 83 6.62 3.08 -1.61
C LEU A 83 6.06 1.75 -2.14
N LEU A 84 4.81 1.49 -1.78
CA LEU A 84 3.95 0.51 -2.43
C LEU A 84 2.76 1.27 -3.05
N VAL A 85 2.69 1.30 -4.38
CA VAL A 85 1.57 1.92 -5.09
C VAL A 85 0.65 0.83 -5.59
N LYS A 86 -0.62 0.88 -5.20
CA LYS A 86 -1.63 -0.09 -5.63
C LYS A 86 -2.95 0.56 -5.96
N THR A 87 -3.64 -0.05 -6.93
CA THR A 87 -5.05 0.20 -7.20
C THR A 87 -5.87 -0.89 -6.52
N LEU A 88 -6.88 -0.49 -5.76
CA LEU A 88 -7.80 -1.40 -5.07
C LEU A 88 -9.14 -1.41 -5.81
N ASP A 89 -9.67 -2.60 -6.05
CA ASP A 89 -11.03 -2.83 -6.54
C ASP A 89 -11.83 -3.54 -5.45
N ILE A 90 -12.62 -2.75 -4.72
CA ILE A 90 -13.28 -3.17 -3.48
C ILE A 90 -14.77 -3.39 -3.78
N LYS A 91 -15.18 -4.66 -3.81
CA LYS A 91 -16.58 -5.07 -3.98
C LYS A 91 -17.27 -5.30 -2.63
N ASP A 92 -16.55 -5.97 -1.74
CA ASP A 92 -17.00 -6.26 -0.39
C ASP A 92 -16.13 -5.51 0.63
N LYS A 93 -16.47 -5.60 1.91
CA LYS A 93 -15.78 -4.89 2.98
C LYS A 93 -14.38 -5.44 3.23
N LEU A 94 -13.39 -4.55 3.27
CA LEU A 94 -12.05 -4.81 3.76
C LEU A 94 -12.08 -5.14 5.27
N SER A 95 -11.13 -5.95 5.71
CA SER A 95 -10.88 -6.10 7.14
C SER A 95 -10.48 -4.75 7.76
N VAL A 96 -10.91 -4.52 9.00
CA VAL A 96 -10.44 -3.37 9.77
C VAL A 96 -8.97 -3.57 10.12
N GLN A 97 -8.15 -2.56 9.89
CA GLN A 97 -6.70 -2.61 10.04
C GLN A 97 -6.14 -1.36 10.72
N VAL A 98 -4.93 -1.48 11.24
CA VAL A 98 -4.13 -0.39 11.79
C VAL A 98 -2.67 -0.67 11.48
N HIS A 99 -1.90 0.36 11.15
CA HIS A 99 -0.49 0.23 10.85
C HIS A 99 0.36 0.91 11.92
N PRO A 100 1.54 0.34 12.26
CA PRO A 100 2.43 0.91 13.25
C PRO A 100 3.17 2.14 12.71
N ASP A 101 3.64 2.99 13.61
CA ASP A 101 4.69 3.96 13.34
C ASP A 101 6.08 3.29 13.24
N ASP A 102 7.11 4.08 12.88
CA ASP A 102 8.47 3.57 12.69
C ASP A 102 9.04 2.95 13.98
N GLU A 103 8.82 3.56 15.14
CA GLU A 103 9.32 3.05 16.43
C GLU A 103 8.71 1.68 16.74
N THR A 104 7.39 1.58 16.65
CA THR A 104 6.66 0.32 16.92
C THR A 104 7.01 -0.76 15.89
N ALA A 105 7.15 -0.39 14.61
CA ALA A 105 7.49 -1.33 13.54
C ALA A 105 8.92 -1.85 13.71
N TYR A 106 9.86 -0.99 14.06
CA TYR A 106 11.24 -1.37 14.32
C TYR A 106 11.34 -2.31 15.52
N ASP A 107 10.73 -1.94 16.64
CA ASP A 107 10.81 -2.72 17.89
C ASP A 107 10.17 -4.12 17.77
N ARG A 108 9.09 -4.24 17.02
CA ARG A 108 8.32 -5.49 16.92
C ARG A 108 8.66 -6.34 15.73
N HIS A 109 9.09 -5.75 14.63
CA HIS A 109 9.20 -6.41 13.32
C HIS A 109 10.52 -6.14 12.62
N ASN A 110 11.40 -5.30 13.16
CA ASN A 110 12.64 -4.82 12.52
C ASN A 110 12.35 -4.29 11.10
N SER A 111 11.32 -3.45 10.98
CA SER A 111 10.80 -2.92 9.74
C SER A 111 10.44 -1.44 9.90
N TYR A 112 10.09 -0.78 8.80
CA TYR A 112 9.56 0.57 8.80
C TYR A 112 8.08 0.59 9.15
N GLY A 113 7.61 1.70 9.71
CA GLY A 113 6.20 1.98 9.90
C GLY A 113 5.47 2.14 8.56
N LYS A 114 4.16 2.27 8.62
CA LYS A 114 3.35 2.42 7.41
C LYS A 114 2.39 3.59 7.54
N CYS A 115 2.62 4.60 6.73
CA CYS A 115 1.71 5.69 6.46
C CYS A 115 1.02 5.43 5.12
N GLU A 116 -0.26 5.73 5.01
CA GLU A 116 -1.03 5.51 3.78
C GLU A 116 -1.71 6.78 3.29
N ALA A 117 -1.95 6.83 1.99
CA ALA A 117 -2.80 7.82 1.37
C ALA A 117 -3.71 7.14 0.36
N TRP A 118 -5.00 7.41 0.42
CA TRP A 118 -5.99 6.90 -0.52
C TRP A 118 -6.54 8.01 -1.37
N TYR A 119 -6.52 7.82 -2.68
CA TYR A 119 -7.19 8.67 -3.64
C TYR A 119 -8.34 7.88 -4.27
N ILE A 120 -9.55 8.40 -4.19
CA ILE A 120 -10.76 7.72 -4.67
C ILE A 120 -10.90 7.92 -6.18
N LEU A 121 -10.71 6.84 -6.92
CA LEU A 121 -10.86 6.83 -8.38
C LEU A 121 -12.32 6.75 -8.80
N ASP A 122 -13.13 6.00 -8.06
CA ASP A 122 -14.56 5.87 -8.24
C ASP A 122 -15.20 5.35 -6.93
N ALA A 123 -16.50 5.60 -6.74
CA ALA A 123 -17.26 5.13 -5.57
C ALA A 123 -18.74 4.98 -5.93
N SER A 124 -19.37 3.92 -5.44
CA SER A 124 -20.82 3.75 -5.49
C SER A 124 -21.52 4.57 -4.39
N GLU A 125 -22.85 4.72 -4.48
CA GLU A 125 -23.63 5.42 -3.46
C GLU A 125 -23.54 4.78 -2.08
N ASP A 126 -23.33 3.45 -2.02
CA ASP A 126 -23.25 2.66 -0.79
C ASP A 126 -21.81 2.56 -0.26
N SER A 127 -20.82 3.10 -0.97
CA SER A 127 -19.42 3.03 -0.55
C SER A 127 -19.19 3.79 0.74
N VAL A 128 -18.41 3.19 1.63
CA VAL A 128 -18.01 3.79 2.91
C VAL A 128 -16.49 3.66 3.14
N VAL A 129 -15.94 4.66 3.81
CA VAL A 129 -14.60 4.63 4.41
C VAL A 129 -14.76 4.81 5.91
N TYR A 130 -14.21 3.87 6.67
CA TYR A 130 -14.10 3.97 8.11
C TYR A 130 -12.71 4.45 8.48
N MET A 131 -12.59 5.54 9.26
CA MET A 131 -11.28 6.08 9.62
C MET A 131 -11.29 6.75 10.98
N GLY A 132 -10.49 6.21 11.90
CA GLY A 132 -10.39 6.67 13.29
C GLY A 132 -11.64 6.36 14.12
N LEU A 133 -11.50 6.51 15.43
CA LEU A 133 -12.61 6.32 16.38
C LEU A 133 -13.47 7.60 16.45
N ASN A 134 -14.79 7.43 16.56
CA ASN A 134 -15.74 8.54 16.70
C ASN A 134 -15.92 9.02 18.16
N ARG A 135 -15.30 8.32 19.10
CA ARG A 135 -15.24 8.64 20.53
C ARG A 135 -14.09 7.90 21.21
N ASP A 136 -13.72 8.34 22.37
CA ASP A 136 -12.77 7.60 23.21
C ASP A 136 -13.40 6.30 23.70
N ILE A 137 -12.64 5.23 23.62
CA ILE A 137 -12.98 3.90 24.15
C ILE A 137 -11.79 3.35 24.94
N ASP A 138 -12.05 2.58 25.98
CA ASP A 138 -10.98 1.93 26.72
C ASP A 138 -10.47 0.67 26.00
N PRO A 139 -9.25 0.18 26.33
CA PRO A 139 -8.68 -0.99 25.68
C PRO A 139 -9.53 -2.27 25.78
N ASN A 140 -10.31 -2.45 26.83
CA ASN A 140 -11.18 -3.63 27.00
C ASN A 140 -12.39 -3.54 26.06
N GLU A 141 -12.99 -2.35 25.93
CA GLU A 141 -14.06 -2.13 24.96
C GLU A 141 -13.53 -2.34 23.54
N PHE A 142 -12.36 -1.78 23.20
CA PHE A 142 -11.73 -1.97 21.90
C PHE A 142 -11.53 -3.46 21.58
N TYR A 143 -10.89 -4.20 22.50
CA TYR A 143 -10.64 -5.64 22.33
C TYR A 143 -11.96 -6.43 22.16
N ARG A 144 -12.96 -6.15 23.00
CA ARG A 144 -14.27 -6.80 22.92
C ARG A 144 -14.93 -6.57 21.56
N ARG A 145 -14.96 -5.33 21.07
CA ARG A 145 -15.56 -4.97 19.78
C ARG A 145 -14.85 -5.61 18.59
N CYS A 146 -13.52 -5.64 18.62
CA CYS A 146 -12.75 -6.37 17.61
C CYS A 146 -13.10 -7.87 17.60
N LYS A 147 -13.23 -8.48 18.77
CA LYS A 147 -13.57 -9.90 18.90
C LYS A 147 -15.02 -10.21 18.48
N GLU A 148 -15.94 -9.32 18.74
CA GLU A 148 -17.36 -9.42 18.35
C GLU A 148 -17.61 -9.02 16.89
N GLY A 149 -16.62 -8.44 16.20
CA GLY A 149 -16.73 -7.99 14.82
C GLY A 149 -17.63 -6.77 14.62
N ASN A 150 -17.70 -5.88 15.62
CA ASN A 150 -18.54 -4.69 15.59
C ASN A 150 -17.76 -3.40 15.94
N ILE A 151 -16.46 -3.38 15.69
CA ILE A 151 -15.59 -2.22 15.99
C ILE A 151 -16.00 -0.99 15.16
N GLU A 152 -16.59 -1.17 14.00
CA GLU A 152 -17.00 -0.08 13.11
C GLU A 152 -18.12 0.78 13.71
N GLU A 153 -18.91 0.26 14.67
CA GLU A 153 -19.94 1.05 15.37
C GLU A 153 -19.36 2.23 16.16
N VAL A 154 -18.05 2.18 16.45
CA VAL A 154 -17.33 3.25 17.16
C VAL A 154 -16.28 3.93 16.27
N MET A 155 -16.35 3.76 14.96
CA MET A 155 -15.50 4.44 14.00
C MET A 155 -16.24 5.60 13.32
N ASN A 156 -15.49 6.58 12.84
CA ASN A 156 -16.04 7.59 11.93
C ASN A 156 -16.36 6.94 10.58
N VAL A 157 -17.47 7.35 9.99
CA VAL A 157 -17.93 6.87 8.69
C VAL A 157 -17.92 8.04 7.70
N TYR A 158 -17.30 7.82 6.55
CA TYR A 158 -17.26 8.77 5.44
C TYR A 158 -17.88 8.11 4.21
N HIS A 159 -18.63 8.88 3.43
CA HIS A 159 -19.15 8.46 2.13
C HIS A 159 -18.25 9.07 1.04
N PRO A 160 -17.30 8.29 0.50
CA PRO A 160 -16.31 8.80 -0.42
C PRO A 160 -16.94 9.16 -1.76
N GLN A 161 -16.35 10.15 -2.44
CA GLN A 161 -16.66 10.51 -3.80
C GLN A 161 -15.40 10.47 -4.65
N LYS A 162 -15.58 10.29 -5.95
CA LYS A 162 -14.46 10.39 -6.88
C LYS A 162 -13.70 11.70 -6.72
N GLY A 163 -12.38 11.59 -6.52
CA GLY A 163 -11.49 12.73 -6.31
C GLY A 163 -11.18 13.01 -4.84
N ASP A 164 -11.87 12.37 -3.89
CA ASP A 164 -11.55 12.49 -2.47
C ASP A 164 -10.19 11.91 -2.16
N PHE A 165 -9.55 12.47 -1.15
CA PHE A 165 -8.24 12.06 -0.67
C PHE A 165 -8.28 11.85 0.84
N PHE A 166 -7.83 10.68 1.29
CA PHE A 166 -7.70 10.32 2.70
C PHE A 166 -6.23 10.10 3.03
N PHE A 167 -5.73 10.82 4.02
CA PHE A 167 -4.41 10.59 4.58
C PHE A 167 -4.56 9.81 5.88
N ILE A 168 -3.92 8.65 5.97
CA ILE A 168 -4.05 7.69 7.07
C ILE A 168 -2.73 7.63 7.80
N GLU A 169 -2.62 8.37 8.89
CA GLU A 169 -1.44 8.35 9.75
C GLU A 169 -1.29 6.99 10.44
N PRO A 170 -0.04 6.58 10.76
CA PRO A 170 0.20 5.41 11.61
C PRO A 170 -0.63 5.46 12.89
N GLY A 171 -1.12 4.31 13.35
CA GLY A 171 -2.01 4.23 14.53
C GLY A 171 -3.48 4.52 14.24
N THR A 172 -3.84 4.98 13.05
CA THR A 172 -5.23 5.22 12.67
C THR A 172 -5.90 3.92 12.23
N ILE A 173 -6.92 3.48 12.98
CA ILE A 173 -7.76 2.34 12.60
C ILE A 173 -8.60 2.71 11.38
N HIS A 174 -8.65 1.84 10.37
CA HIS A 174 -9.35 2.13 9.12
C HIS A 174 -9.83 0.89 8.38
N SER A 175 -10.80 1.08 7.50
CA SER A 175 -11.36 0.09 6.58
C SER A 175 -12.12 0.81 5.46
N ALA A 176 -12.48 0.08 4.41
CA ALA A 176 -13.36 0.57 3.35
C ALA A 176 -14.24 -0.58 2.83
N GLY A 177 -15.36 -0.24 2.18
CA GLY A 177 -16.26 -1.20 1.58
C GLY A 177 -17.70 -0.73 1.54
N ASN A 178 -18.61 -1.66 1.34
CA ASN A 178 -20.06 -1.44 1.38
C ASN A 178 -20.66 -2.03 2.65
#